data_369785c52201b5a01b162ff4fc5aadeb
#
_entry.id   369785c52201b5a01b162ff4fc5aadeb
#
_cell.length_a   1.000
_cell.length_b   1.000
_cell.length_c   1.000
_cell.angle_alpha   90.00
_cell.angle_beta   90.00
_cell.angle_gamma   90.00
#
_symmetry.space_group_name_H-M   'P 1'
#
loop_
_entity.id
_entity.type
_entity.pdbx_description
1 polymer ?
#
loop_
_entity_poly.entity_id
_entity_poly.type
_entity_poly.pdbx_seq_one_letter_code
_entity_poly.pdbx_strand_id
1 'polypeptide(L)'
;MSARGWLVRDLLVRVISDAPAAPAAWLSVGRRAAVVGALFLIGVATDSLPIMVIACFGALQVGILEAALPLRSLIRFMGAIVLTTTAVTFIAMIVGGTWWMVVFVSIVAYLFGSTARFGPRAATIGVTALAMAVIFSGMPQPPETALRNAGLVFLGAATQGLFAIMLWKPERLAFVRRAMAIKIESDIRLIQNPWIPTEALVRTHAATDSLHEVLADAQLPPKEDSRIRRVFSDAIELTRALVAWQMIRRPGDQVRLDVAMMINGLQRKMSRGSKRMVVPTTPLIADGYDDEPTMLVQRSLAALSDDVDVVVLEKDAGPRALHRLAAPVDDRPATKFGEVVRALLPGGKPSRHGVRMAVGLAIAETVTMLLTFEHSFWLPLTVVFTLKPDWAFTALRGITCTLGNLAAVVILPIVLGAIIGFPIALAVLLMVLAATLYRWFFGNYMVASFGLAGSVLLLDYTLNPDANLFFIRIAAAIAGALLSLAVVYFIPNWTSDQAPERVDELEQTVRELELEVRRAQDGQSDASGDDLDEAIIRVRHSVNGLEAASSAALLEPRPTGDPVALAMVLGAGTRMLMDLLAMGYVLLASRHLSAAQGPQASAMQAQQIRCREARVDLDQALSRYRFSISR
;
A
#
# COMPACT_ATOMS: atom_id res chain seq x y z
N MET A 1 -5.02 -6.13 32.17
CA MET A 1 -4.59 -6.43 30.80
C MET A 1 -3.08 -6.19 30.74
N SER A 2 -2.27 -7.13 30.25
CA SER A 2 -0.81 -6.91 30.11
C SER A 2 -0.50 -5.82 29.09
N ALA A 3 0.65 -5.16 29.19
CA ALA A 3 1.09 -4.14 28.22
C ALA A 3 1.06 -4.68 26.79
N ARG A 4 1.53 -5.93 26.58
CA ARG A 4 1.45 -6.63 25.29
C ARG A 4 0.00 -6.76 24.81
N GLY A 5 -0.94 -7.13 25.68
CA GLY A 5 -2.35 -7.27 25.31
C GLY A 5 -3.00 -5.97 24.90
N TRP A 6 -2.61 -4.83 25.49
CA TRP A 6 -3.05 -3.51 25.07
C TRP A 6 -2.50 -3.13 23.69
N LEU A 7 -1.20 -3.34 23.45
CA LEU A 7 -0.56 -3.07 22.16
C LEU A 7 -1.14 -3.93 21.02
N VAL A 8 -1.39 -5.22 21.28
CA VAL A 8 -2.04 -6.11 20.29
C VAL A 8 -3.46 -5.62 19.96
N ARG A 9 -4.23 -5.21 20.97
CA ARG A 9 -5.56 -4.65 20.75
C ARG A 9 -5.51 -3.38 19.90
N ASP A 10 -4.61 -2.47 20.21
CA ASP A 10 -4.43 -1.22 19.46
C ASP A 10 -4.05 -1.51 17.99
N LEU A 11 -3.12 -2.44 17.76
CA LEU A 11 -2.73 -2.89 16.42
C LEU A 11 -3.92 -3.48 15.64
N LEU A 12 -4.71 -4.35 16.28
CA LEU A 12 -5.89 -4.94 15.64
C LEU A 12 -6.95 -3.88 15.30
N VAL A 13 -7.20 -2.94 16.21
CA VAL A 13 -8.14 -1.83 15.97
C VAL A 13 -7.65 -1.00 14.77
N ARG A 14 -6.37 -0.64 14.71
CA ARG A 14 -5.81 0.10 13.57
C ARG A 14 -5.98 -0.66 12.26
N VAL A 15 -5.62 -1.95 12.21
CA VAL A 15 -5.75 -2.76 10.99
C VAL A 15 -7.20 -2.87 10.49
N ILE A 16 -8.17 -2.89 11.41
CA ILE A 16 -9.59 -2.99 11.06
C ILE A 16 -10.18 -1.63 10.68
N SER A 17 -9.79 -0.55 11.38
CA SER A 17 -10.38 0.78 11.24
C SER A 17 -9.66 1.70 10.27
N ASP A 18 -8.37 1.49 10.03
CA ASP A 18 -7.60 2.43 9.21
C ASP A 18 -7.99 2.35 7.73
N ALA A 19 -8.40 3.51 7.21
CA ALA A 19 -8.55 3.70 5.79
C ALA A 19 -7.14 3.77 5.13
N PRO A 20 -6.95 3.21 3.92
CA PRO A 20 -5.67 3.28 3.24
C PRO A 20 -5.28 4.74 3.01
N ALA A 21 -3.99 5.05 3.13
CA ALA A 21 -3.46 6.38 2.87
C ALA A 21 -3.81 6.87 1.45
N ALA A 22 -3.84 5.97 0.46
CA ALA A 22 -4.21 6.28 -0.92
C ALA A 22 -5.10 5.19 -1.54
N PRO A 23 -6.41 5.20 -1.26
CA PRO A 23 -7.31 4.24 -1.90
C PRO A 23 -7.40 4.51 -3.42
N ALA A 24 -7.62 3.47 -4.23
CA ALA A 24 -7.71 3.55 -5.69
C ALA A 24 -8.65 4.67 -6.18
N ALA A 25 -8.34 5.31 -7.30
CA ALA A 25 -9.17 6.38 -7.86
C ALA A 25 -10.54 5.84 -8.31
N TRP A 26 -11.63 6.57 -8.04
CA TRP A 26 -12.99 6.14 -8.41
C TRP A 26 -13.17 5.89 -9.90
N LEU A 27 -12.47 6.63 -10.76
CA LEU A 27 -12.50 6.42 -12.21
C LEU A 27 -11.99 5.02 -12.57
N SER A 28 -10.85 4.63 -12.02
CA SER A 28 -10.26 3.31 -12.21
C SER A 28 -11.12 2.20 -11.61
N VAL A 29 -11.63 2.40 -10.38
CA VAL A 29 -12.54 1.47 -9.71
C VAL A 29 -13.83 1.25 -10.53
N GLY A 30 -14.47 2.35 -10.97
CA GLY A 30 -15.70 2.31 -11.77
C GLY A 30 -15.49 1.59 -13.09
N ARG A 31 -14.40 1.89 -13.81
CA ARG A 31 -14.06 1.20 -15.06
C ARG A 31 -13.93 -0.30 -14.86
N ARG A 32 -13.14 -0.72 -13.88
CA ARG A 32 -12.88 -2.14 -13.59
C ARG A 32 -14.16 -2.89 -13.22
N ALA A 33 -14.98 -2.30 -12.37
CA ALA A 33 -16.26 -2.87 -11.99
C ALA A 33 -17.25 -2.91 -13.17
N ALA A 34 -17.28 -1.86 -14.02
CA ALA A 34 -18.15 -1.81 -15.20
C ALA A 34 -17.83 -2.91 -16.22
N VAL A 35 -16.54 -3.26 -16.41
CA VAL A 35 -16.17 -4.37 -17.31
C VAL A 35 -16.76 -5.69 -16.82
N VAL A 36 -16.68 -5.98 -15.51
CA VAL A 36 -17.26 -7.22 -14.94
C VAL A 36 -18.79 -7.21 -15.08
N GLY A 37 -19.44 -6.09 -14.76
CA GLY A 37 -20.89 -5.96 -14.90
C GLY A 37 -21.37 -6.03 -16.35
N ALA A 38 -20.62 -5.45 -17.29
CA ALA A 38 -20.95 -5.52 -18.72
C ALA A 38 -20.88 -6.95 -19.27
N LEU A 39 -19.83 -7.71 -18.90
CA LEU A 39 -19.73 -9.13 -19.27
C LEU A 39 -20.91 -9.94 -18.72
N PHE A 40 -21.29 -9.71 -17.47
CA PHE A 40 -22.45 -10.35 -16.85
C PHE A 40 -23.74 -9.99 -17.61
N LEU A 41 -23.99 -8.72 -17.93
CA LEU A 41 -25.15 -8.26 -18.67
C LEU A 41 -25.20 -8.82 -20.12
N ILE A 42 -24.04 -8.95 -20.77
CA ILE A 42 -23.97 -9.63 -22.08
C ILE A 42 -24.44 -11.08 -21.94
N GLY A 43 -24.01 -11.78 -20.89
CA GLY A 43 -24.46 -13.14 -20.61
C GLY A 43 -25.96 -13.25 -20.41
N VAL A 44 -26.54 -12.28 -19.71
CA VAL A 44 -28.01 -12.20 -19.55
C VAL A 44 -28.72 -11.91 -20.89
N ALA A 45 -28.22 -10.92 -21.63
CA ALA A 45 -28.84 -10.48 -22.88
C ALA A 45 -28.76 -11.52 -24.01
N THR A 46 -27.75 -12.39 -23.98
CA THR A 46 -27.53 -13.45 -24.98
C THR A 46 -27.96 -14.83 -24.50
N ASP A 47 -28.63 -14.93 -23.35
CA ASP A 47 -29.02 -16.19 -22.69
C ASP A 47 -27.84 -17.18 -22.54
N SER A 48 -26.63 -16.63 -22.32
CA SER A 48 -25.38 -17.37 -22.19
C SER A 48 -24.69 -17.11 -20.86
N LEU A 49 -25.47 -16.82 -19.81
CA LEU A 49 -24.95 -16.42 -18.50
C LEU A 49 -23.89 -17.37 -17.93
N PRO A 50 -24.05 -18.72 -17.94
CA PRO A 50 -23.05 -19.64 -17.45
C PRO A 50 -21.69 -19.50 -18.15
N ILE A 51 -21.71 -19.21 -19.45
CA ILE A 51 -20.52 -19.00 -20.26
C ILE A 51 -19.84 -17.67 -19.88
N MET A 52 -20.61 -16.60 -19.76
CA MET A 52 -20.09 -15.28 -19.45
C MET A 52 -19.58 -15.14 -18.01
N VAL A 53 -20.12 -15.92 -17.07
CA VAL A 53 -19.60 -15.98 -15.68
C VAL A 53 -18.12 -16.42 -15.66
N ILE A 54 -17.71 -17.34 -16.54
CA ILE A 54 -16.30 -17.74 -16.67
C ILE A 54 -15.44 -16.56 -17.13
N ALA A 55 -15.93 -15.76 -18.07
CA ALA A 55 -15.24 -14.54 -18.49
C ALA A 55 -15.20 -13.48 -17.37
N CYS A 56 -16.28 -13.37 -16.55
CA CYS A 56 -16.31 -12.49 -15.39
C CYS A 56 -15.21 -12.84 -14.38
N PHE A 57 -14.91 -14.13 -14.13
CA PHE A 57 -13.79 -14.53 -13.28
C PHE A 57 -12.45 -14.02 -13.81
N GLY A 58 -12.20 -14.14 -15.13
CA GLY A 58 -11.00 -13.59 -15.76
C GLY A 58 -10.87 -12.07 -15.58
N ALA A 59 -11.97 -11.34 -15.84
CA ALA A 59 -12.01 -9.89 -15.66
C ALA A 59 -11.86 -9.48 -14.19
N LEU A 60 -12.52 -10.17 -13.26
CA LEU A 60 -12.49 -9.89 -11.83
C LEU A 60 -11.06 -9.99 -11.29
N GLN A 61 -10.34 -11.06 -11.63
CA GLN A 61 -8.98 -11.31 -11.14
C GLN A 61 -7.97 -10.30 -11.71
N VAL A 62 -8.01 -10.02 -13.01
CA VAL A 62 -7.12 -9.02 -13.63
C VAL A 62 -7.42 -7.62 -13.13
N GLY A 63 -8.68 -7.32 -12.81
CA GLY A 63 -9.08 -6.05 -12.23
C GLY A 63 -8.49 -5.75 -10.84
N ILE A 64 -8.05 -6.76 -10.08
CA ILE A 64 -7.32 -6.56 -8.82
C ILE A 64 -5.96 -5.89 -9.07
N LEU A 65 -5.36 -6.16 -10.23
CA LEU A 65 -4.00 -5.75 -10.60
C LEU A 65 -4.01 -4.37 -11.24
N GLU A 66 -3.99 -3.33 -10.43
CA GLU A 66 -3.78 -1.97 -10.90
C GLU A 66 -2.32 -1.56 -10.70
N ALA A 67 -1.73 -0.95 -11.73
CA ALA A 67 -0.40 -0.38 -11.62
C ALA A 67 -0.32 0.91 -12.43
N ALA A 68 0.18 1.97 -11.81
CA ALA A 68 0.49 3.24 -12.47
C ALA A 68 1.80 3.13 -13.27
N LEU A 69 1.84 2.22 -14.25
CA LEU A 69 3.02 1.92 -15.05
C LEU A 69 3.09 2.77 -16.34
N PRO A 70 4.28 2.98 -16.92
CA PRO A 70 4.44 3.45 -18.30
C PRO A 70 3.71 2.52 -19.26
N LEU A 71 3.17 3.06 -20.36
CA LEU A 71 2.33 2.30 -21.29
C LEU A 71 2.97 1.00 -21.77
N ARG A 72 4.26 1.02 -22.14
CA ARG A 72 4.97 -0.18 -22.60
C ARG A 72 5.10 -1.23 -21.49
N SER A 73 5.37 -0.81 -20.27
CA SER A 73 5.45 -1.68 -19.10
C SER A 73 4.08 -2.21 -18.70
N LEU A 74 3.03 -1.39 -18.79
CA LEU A 74 1.64 -1.78 -18.55
C LEU A 74 1.19 -2.86 -19.55
N ILE A 75 1.47 -2.68 -20.84
CA ILE A 75 1.13 -3.67 -21.88
C ILE A 75 1.81 -5.00 -21.60
N ARG A 76 3.12 -4.99 -21.28
CA ARG A 76 3.86 -6.21 -20.94
C ARG A 76 3.32 -6.87 -19.67
N PHE A 77 3.04 -6.07 -18.65
CA PHE A 77 2.51 -6.53 -17.36
C PHE A 77 1.12 -7.16 -17.54
N MET A 78 0.19 -6.48 -18.19
CA MET A 78 -1.15 -7.00 -18.46
C MET A 78 -1.12 -8.22 -19.38
N GLY A 79 -0.28 -8.20 -20.42
CA GLY A 79 -0.09 -9.35 -21.30
C GLY A 79 0.43 -10.59 -20.55
N ALA A 80 1.43 -10.42 -19.68
CA ALA A 80 1.94 -11.51 -18.85
C ALA A 80 0.87 -12.10 -17.93
N ILE A 81 0.05 -11.26 -17.30
CA ILE A 81 -1.04 -11.69 -16.43
C ILE A 81 -2.10 -12.47 -17.22
N VAL A 82 -2.58 -11.89 -18.33
CA VAL A 82 -3.59 -12.51 -19.18
C VAL A 82 -3.13 -13.89 -19.65
N LEU A 83 -1.91 -13.99 -20.16
CA LEU A 83 -1.35 -15.26 -20.65
C LEU A 83 -1.16 -16.27 -19.50
N THR A 84 -0.60 -15.82 -18.37
CA THR A 84 -0.34 -16.70 -17.22
C THR A 84 -1.64 -17.23 -16.62
N THR A 85 -2.63 -16.36 -16.39
CA THR A 85 -3.95 -16.78 -15.85
C THR A 85 -4.67 -17.73 -16.79
N THR A 86 -4.63 -17.48 -18.11
CA THR A 86 -5.24 -18.36 -19.11
C THR A 86 -4.57 -19.74 -19.15
N ALA A 87 -3.23 -19.78 -19.21
CA ALA A 87 -2.48 -21.03 -19.26
C ALA A 87 -2.69 -21.88 -18.01
N VAL A 88 -2.63 -21.25 -16.84
CA VAL A 88 -2.82 -21.93 -15.55
C VAL A 88 -4.26 -22.46 -15.43
N THR A 89 -5.26 -21.68 -15.87
CA THR A 89 -6.66 -22.11 -15.89
C THR A 89 -6.87 -23.34 -16.78
N PHE A 90 -6.32 -23.34 -17.98
CA PHE A 90 -6.40 -24.47 -18.90
C PHE A 90 -5.86 -25.75 -18.29
N ILE A 91 -4.64 -25.68 -17.74
CA ILE A 91 -3.99 -26.86 -17.11
C ILE A 91 -4.78 -27.32 -15.88
N ALA A 92 -5.22 -26.36 -15.03
CA ALA A 92 -5.98 -26.66 -13.83
C ALA A 92 -7.26 -27.42 -14.11
N MET A 93 -8.01 -27.06 -15.16
CA MET A 93 -9.23 -27.78 -15.56
C MET A 93 -8.95 -29.21 -16.02
N ILE A 94 -7.82 -29.45 -16.71
CA ILE A 94 -7.45 -30.79 -17.20
C ILE A 94 -7.02 -31.70 -16.06
N VAL A 95 -6.23 -31.19 -15.12
CA VAL A 95 -5.72 -32.00 -14.00
C VAL A 95 -6.68 -32.06 -12.81
N GLY A 96 -7.70 -31.21 -12.81
CA GLY A 96 -8.73 -31.15 -11.78
C GLY A 96 -9.40 -32.50 -11.55
N GLY A 97 -9.78 -32.77 -10.30
CA GLY A 97 -10.37 -34.06 -9.90
C GLY A 97 -9.41 -35.25 -9.90
N THR A 98 -8.14 -35.05 -10.20
CA THR A 98 -7.09 -36.09 -10.15
C THR A 98 -6.00 -35.76 -9.12
N TRP A 99 -5.25 -36.76 -8.65
CA TRP A 99 -4.11 -36.53 -7.74
C TRP A 99 -3.00 -35.70 -8.36
N TRP A 100 -2.93 -35.59 -9.69
CA TRP A 100 -2.03 -34.68 -10.40
C TRP A 100 -2.29 -33.20 -10.09
N MET A 101 -3.51 -32.87 -9.68
CA MET A 101 -3.88 -31.52 -9.24
C MET A 101 -3.06 -31.08 -8.02
N VAL A 102 -2.89 -31.98 -7.02
CA VAL A 102 -2.08 -31.67 -5.82
C VAL A 102 -0.64 -31.34 -6.22
N VAL A 103 -0.06 -32.12 -7.15
CA VAL A 103 1.30 -31.90 -7.65
C VAL A 103 1.38 -30.58 -8.43
N PHE A 104 0.45 -30.37 -9.36
CA PHE A 104 0.41 -29.16 -10.19
C PHE A 104 0.27 -27.89 -9.34
N VAL A 105 -0.72 -27.83 -8.46
CA VAL A 105 -0.97 -26.66 -7.61
C VAL A 105 0.22 -26.41 -6.67
N SER A 106 0.86 -27.46 -6.15
CA SER A 106 2.06 -27.32 -5.31
C SER A 106 3.24 -26.72 -6.07
N ILE A 107 3.50 -27.15 -7.30
CA ILE A 107 4.54 -26.59 -8.17
C ILE A 107 4.23 -25.11 -8.48
N VAL A 108 3.01 -24.82 -8.91
CA VAL A 108 2.55 -23.47 -9.22
C VAL A 108 2.66 -22.56 -7.97
N ALA A 109 2.28 -23.10 -6.80
CA ALA A 109 2.38 -22.40 -5.51
C ALA A 109 3.83 -22.09 -5.11
N TYR A 110 4.75 -23.03 -5.32
CA TYR A 110 6.18 -22.79 -5.07
C TYR A 110 6.72 -21.70 -6.01
N LEU A 111 6.44 -21.80 -7.30
CA LEU A 111 6.92 -20.84 -8.30
C LEU A 111 6.38 -19.43 -8.00
N PHE A 112 5.06 -19.30 -7.87
CA PHE A 112 4.43 -18.00 -7.65
C PHE A 112 4.61 -17.46 -6.23
N GLY A 113 4.67 -18.30 -5.19
CA GLY A 113 5.05 -17.90 -3.85
C GLY A 113 6.49 -17.37 -3.79
N SER A 114 7.37 -17.92 -4.63
CA SER A 114 8.76 -17.42 -4.75
C SER A 114 8.87 -16.07 -5.45
N THR A 115 7.87 -15.63 -6.23
CA THR A 115 7.89 -14.31 -6.88
C THR A 115 7.82 -13.15 -5.89
N ALA A 116 7.39 -13.39 -4.64
CA ALA A 116 7.34 -12.35 -3.60
C ALA A 116 8.69 -11.67 -3.35
N ARG A 117 9.81 -12.38 -3.59
CA ARG A 117 11.17 -11.80 -3.50
C ARG A 117 11.49 -10.74 -4.55
N PHE A 118 10.74 -10.70 -5.64
CA PHE A 118 10.93 -9.74 -6.74
C PHE A 118 10.05 -8.48 -6.58
N GLY A 119 9.41 -8.33 -5.42
CA GLY A 119 8.62 -7.17 -5.07
C GLY A 119 7.11 -7.40 -5.17
N PRO A 120 6.32 -6.41 -4.73
CA PRO A 120 4.87 -6.56 -4.54
C PRO A 120 4.11 -6.83 -5.84
N ARG A 121 4.57 -6.30 -6.98
CA ARG A 121 3.94 -6.55 -8.29
C ARG A 121 4.06 -8.00 -8.74
N ALA A 122 5.26 -8.57 -8.63
CA ALA A 122 5.49 -9.97 -8.97
C ALA A 122 4.70 -10.90 -8.04
N ALA A 123 4.66 -10.59 -6.73
CA ALA A 123 3.85 -11.31 -5.75
C ALA A 123 2.36 -11.29 -6.13
N THR A 124 1.83 -10.16 -6.60
CA THR A 124 0.41 -10.04 -6.95
C THR A 124 0.06 -10.84 -8.20
N ILE A 125 0.94 -10.87 -9.23
CA ILE A 125 0.77 -11.76 -10.39
C ILE A 125 0.70 -13.21 -9.92
N GLY A 126 1.62 -13.61 -9.05
CA GLY A 126 1.68 -14.97 -8.53
C GLY A 126 0.40 -15.38 -7.79
N VAL A 127 -0.09 -14.53 -6.88
CA VAL A 127 -1.32 -14.79 -6.12
C VAL A 127 -2.54 -14.90 -7.04
N THR A 128 -2.64 -14.02 -8.06
CA THR A 128 -3.76 -14.02 -9.00
C THR A 128 -3.78 -15.29 -9.86
N ALA A 129 -2.64 -15.67 -10.42
CA ALA A 129 -2.51 -16.89 -11.20
C ALA A 129 -2.82 -18.14 -10.36
N LEU A 130 -2.32 -18.18 -9.12
CA LEU A 130 -2.56 -19.27 -8.20
C LEU A 130 -4.03 -19.38 -7.78
N ALA A 131 -4.71 -18.23 -7.57
CA ALA A 131 -6.15 -18.22 -7.29
C ALA A 131 -6.95 -18.80 -8.47
N MET A 132 -6.57 -18.48 -9.70
CA MET A 132 -7.21 -19.08 -10.90
C MET A 132 -6.92 -20.57 -11.01
N ALA A 133 -5.68 -21.02 -10.70
CA ALA A 133 -5.38 -22.44 -10.65
C ALA A 133 -6.33 -23.19 -9.71
N VAL A 134 -6.48 -22.70 -8.49
CA VAL A 134 -7.31 -23.31 -7.46
C VAL A 134 -8.81 -23.26 -7.79
N ILE A 135 -9.34 -22.14 -8.28
CA ILE A 135 -10.76 -22.02 -8.65
C ILE A 135 -11.11 -23.04 -9.73
N PHE A 136 -10.30 -23.13 -10.78
CA PHE A 136 -10.62 -23.95 -11.93
C PHE A 136 -10.17 -25.41 -11.81
N SER A 137 -9.30 -25.74 -10.85
CA SER A 137 -9.06 -27.13 -10.46
C SER A 137 -10.28 -27.79 -9.82
N GLY A 138 -11.11 -26.98 -9.13
CA GLY A 138 -12.40 -27.43 -8.60
C GLY A 138 -13.51 -27.64 -9.67
N MET A 139 -13.22 -27.29 -10.93
CA MET A 139 -14.16 -27.39 -12.06
C MET A 139 -13.55 -28.23 -13.20
N PRO A 140 -13.26 -29.55 -13.00
CA PRO A 140 -12.60 -30.37 -14.00
C PRO A 140 -13.42 -30.47 -15.29
N GLN A 141 -12.76 -30.39 -16.44
CA GLN A 141 -13.38 -30.39 -17.76
C GLN A 141 -12.56 -31.23 -18.75
N PRO A 142 -13.20 -31.84 -19.75
CA PRO A 142 -12.51 -32.43 -20.90
C PRO A 142 -11.65 -31.37 -21.62
N PRO A 143 -10.55 -31.74 -22.30
CA PRO A 143 -9.62 -30.82 -22.93
C PRO A 143 -10.26 -29.79 -23.87
N GLU A 144 -11.25 -30.18 -24.64
CA GLU A 144 -11.97 -29.28 -25.58
C GLU A 144 -12.75 -28.20 -24.83
N THR A 145 -13.49 -28.59 -23.79
CA THR A 145 -14.25 -27.66 -22.93
C THR A 145 -13.30 -26.80 -22.11
N ALA A 146 -12.20 -27.37 -21.59
CA ALA A 146 -11.16 -26.66 -20.86
C ALA A 146 -10.53 -25.55 -21.74
N LEU A 147 -10.26 -25.85 -23.02
CA LEU A 147 -9.73 -24.87 -23.98
C LEU A 147 -10.71 -23.74 -24.23
N ARG A 148 -11.99 -24.06 -24.43
CA ARG A 148 -13.07 -23.07 -24.61
C ARG A 148 -13.18 -22.17 -23.36
N ASN A 149 -13.21 -22.76 -22.17
CA ASN A 149 -13.34 -22.02 -20.92
C ASN A 149 -12.10 -21.15 -20.62
N ALA A 150 -10.90 -21.66 -20.91
CA ALA A 150 -9.67 -20.86 -20.85
C ALA A 150 -9.71 -19.68 -21.83
N GLY A 151 -10.28 -19.88 -23.03
CA GLY A 151 -10.54 -18.81 -24.00
C GLY A 151 -11.50 -17.73 -23.47
N LEU A 152 -12.52 -18.13 -22.69
CA LEU A 152 -13.44 -17.17 -22.03
C LEU A 152 -12.73 -16.40 -20.90
N VAL A 153 -11.90 -17.07 -20.09
CA VAL A 153 -11.04 -16.40 -19.11
C VAL A 153 -10.12 -15.40 -19.80
N PHE A 154 -9.48 -15.82 -20.90
CA PHE A 154 -8.66 -14.92 -21.74
C PHE A 154 -9.45 -13.70 -22.20
N LEU A 155 -10.66 -13.91 -22.72
CA LEU A 155 -11.52 -12.83 -23.20
C LEU A 155 -11.82 -11.81 -22.09
N GLY A 156 -12.26 -12.27 -20.92
CA GLY A 156 -12.54 -11.42 -19.78
C GLY A 156 -11.30 -10.67 -19.28
N ALA A 157 -10.19 -11.38 -19.11
CA ALA A 157 -8.91 -10.83 -18.70
C ALA A 157 -8.35 -9.80 -19.71
N ALA A 158 -8.41 -10.12 -21.02
CA ALA A 158 -7.96 -9.25 -22.09
C ALA A 158 -8.83 -8.00 -22.22
N THR A 159 -10.15 -8.12 -22.06
CA THR A 159 -11.08 -6.98 -22.04
C THR A 159 -10.70 -6.02 -20.90
N GLN A 160 -10.45 -6.54 -19.70
CA GLN A 160 -10.01 -5.72 -18.56
C GLN A 160 -8.67 -5.03 -18.84
N GLY A 161 -7.70 -5.75 -19.39
CA GLY A 161 -6.39 -5.20 -19.78
C GLY A 161 -6.50 -4.15 -20.87
N LEU A 162 -7.35 -4.37 -21.89
CA LEU A 162 -7.59 -3.42 -22.99
C LEU A 162 -8.15 -2.09 -22.46
N PHE A 163 -9.16 -2.12 -21.60
CA PHE A 163 -9.71 -0.90 -21.00
C PHE A 163 -8.69 -0.20 -20.09
N ALA A 164 -7.81 -0.94 -19.40
CA ALA A 164 -6.72 -0.34 -18.64
C ALA A 164 -5.72 0.42 -19.56
N ILE A 165 -5.45 -0.12 -20.75
CA ILE A 165 -4.58 0.52 -21.74
C ILE A 165 -5.26 1.73 -22.38
N MET A 166 -6.56 1.62 -22.74
CA MET A 166 -7.31 2.71 -23.36
C MET A 166 -7.45 3.94 -22.43
N LEU A 167 -7.69 3.72 -21.14
CA LEU A 167 -7.84 4.77 -20.15
C LEU A 167 -6.54 5.04 -19.35
N TRP A 168 -5.41 4.55 -19.84
CA TRP A 168 -4.12 4.65 -19.18
C TRP A 168 -3.73 6.10 -18.79
N LYS A 169 -3.85 7.07 -19.71
CA LYS A 169 -3.40 8.44 -19.47
C LYS A 169 -4.21 9.16 -18.38
N PRO A 170 -5.56 9.21 -18.43
CA PRO A 170 -6.34 9.87 -17.40
C PRO A 170 -6.24 9.18 -16.03
N GLU A 171 -6.15 7.85 -15.97
CA GLU A 171 -6.02 7.13 -14.70
C GLU A 171 -4.68 7.39 -14.01
N ARG A 172 -3.60 7.38 -14.78
CA ARG A 172 -2.25 7.64 -14.28
C ARG A 172 -2.11 9.03 -13.67
N LEU A 173 -2.58 10.06 -14.39
CA LEU A 173 -2.56 11.43 -13.89
C LEU A 173 -3.48 11.63 -12.66
N ALA A 174 -4.63 10.93 -12.63
CA ALA A 174 -5.52 10.95 -11.46
C ALA A 174 -4.86 10.34 -10.23
N PHE A 175 -4.07 9.27 -10.41
CA PHE A 175 -3.35 8.61 -9.32
C PHE A 175 -2.28 9.53 -8.72
N VAL A 176 -1.45 10.16 -9.55
CA VAL A 176 -0.42 11.11 -9.12
C VAL A 176 -1.03 12.33 -8.43
N ARG A 177 -2.08 12.93 -9.03
CA ARG A 177 -2.78 14.07 -8.42
C ARG A 177 -3.38 13.74 -7.06
N ARG A 178 -3.88 12.52 -6.90
CA ARG A 178 -4.43 12.09 -5.61
C ARG A 178 -3.35 11.92 -4.55
N ALA A 179 -2.21 11.29 -4.88
CA ALA A 179 -1.09 11.16 -3.94
C ALA A 179 -0.59 12.54 -3.50
N MET A 180 -0.50 13.49 -4.44
CA MET A 180 -0.16 14.89 -4.16
C MET A 180 -1.18 15.57 -3.24
N ALA A 181 -2.48 15.36 -3.49
CA ALA A 181 -3.54 15.92 -2.66
C ALA A 181 -3.49 15.39 -1.22
N ILE A 182 -3.14 14.11 -1.02
CA ILE A 182 -2.96 13.51 0.31
C ILE A 182 -1.77 14.13 1.03
N LYS A 183 -0.66 14.37 0.31
CA LYS A 183 0.50 15.06 0.88
C LYS A 183 0.14 16.47 1.35
N ILE A 184 -0.55 17.24 0.52
CA ILE A 184 -1.01 18.59 0.87
C ILE A 184 -2.01 18.56 2.04
N GLU A 185 -2.89 17.55 2.10
CA GLU A 185 -3.81 17.36 3.25
C GLU A 185 -3.06 17.09 4.56
N SER A 186 -1.96 16.35 4.50
CA SER A 186 -1.15 16.09 5.70
C SER A 186 -0.54 17.35 6.28
N ASP A 187 -0.18 18.33 5.44
CA ASP A 187 0.34 19.62 5.87
C ASP A 187 -0.72 20.47 6.60
N ILE A 188 -2.00 20.35 6.21
CA ILE A 188 -3.11 20.99 6.95
C ILE A 188 -3.16 20.47 8.38
N ARG A 189 -3.07 19.16 8.57
CA ARG A 189 -3.11 18.54 9.91
C ARG A 189 -1.91 18.92 10.77
N LEU A 190 -0.75 19.15 10.12
CA LEU A 190 0.46 19.59 10.81
C LEU A 190 0.25 20.93 11.51
N ILE A 191 -0.45 21.90 10.88
CA ILE A 191 -0.63 23.25 11.39
C ILE A 191 -1.91 23.46 12.20
N GLN A 192 -2.86 22.53 12.21
CA GLN A 192 -4.11 22.65 12.98
C GLN A 192 -3.88 22.69 14.50
N ASN A 193 -2.79 22.10 14.98
CA ASN A 193 -2.46 22.10 16.40
C ASN A 193 -1.46 23.22 16.74
N PRO A 194 -1.53 23.83 17.95
CA PRO A 194 -0.57 24.85 18.40
C PRO A 194 0.85 24.31 18.58
N TRP A 195 0.98 23.01 18.74
CA TRP A 195 2.25 22.28 18.84
C TRP A 195 2.31 21.30 17.69
N ILE A 196 3.51 21.05 17.15
CA ILE A 196 3.68 20.03 16.13
C ILE A 196 3.60 18.66 16.80
N PRO A 197 2.48 17.92 16.64
CA PRO A 197 2.40 16.59 17.22
C PRO A 197 3.34 15.66 16.41
N THR A 198 4.12 14.84 17.10
CA THR A 198 4.97 13.81 16.48
C THR A 198 4.19 12.97 15.46
N GLU A 199 2.96 12.61 15.80
CA GLU A 199 2.08 11.84 14.92
C GLU A 199 1.72 12.57 13.61
N ALA A 200 1.48 13.89 13.64
CA ALA A 200 1.19 14.66 12.44
C ALA A 200 2.42 14.74 11.54
N LEU A 201 3.61 14.90 12.11
CA LEU A 201 4.86 14.92 11.38
C LEU A 201 5.17 13.55 10.74
N VAL A 202 4.96 12.45 11.48
CA VAL A 202 5.07 11.07 10.95
C VAL A 202 4.14 10.87 9.77
N ARG A 203 2.87 11.28 9.87
CA ARG A 203 1.89 11.17 8.77
C ARG A 203 2.30 11.99 7.55
N THR A 204 2.83 13.19 7.75
CA THR A 204 3.29 14.06 6.68
C THR A 204 4.48 13.45 5.93
N HIS A 205 5.41 12.84 6.66
CA HIS A 205 6.52 12.13 6.04
C HIS A 205 6.08 10.85 5.33
N ALA A 206 5.20 10.06 5.93
CA ALA A 206 4.63 8.88 5.27
C ALA A 206 3.89 9.23 3.97
N ALA A 207 3.18 10.36 3.94
CA ALA A 207 2.54 10.87 2.72
C ALA A 207 3.57 11.32 1.67
N THR A 208 4.69 11.90 2.10
CA THR A 208 5.81 12.28 1.22
C THR A 208 6.46 11.06 0.59
N ASP A 209 6.68 9.99 1.37
CA ASP A 209 7.26 8.73 0.88
C ASP A 209 6.34 8.03 -0.11
N SER A 210 5.06 7.93 0.24
CA SER A 210 4.06 7.37 -0.66
C SER A 210 4.01 8.12 -1.99
N LEU A 211 4.12 9.46 -1.96
CA LEU A 211 4.17 10.27 -3.18
C LEU A 211 5.46 10.04 -3.98
N HIS A 212 6.61 9.92 -3.31
CA HIS A 212 7.89 9.58 -3.97
C HIS A 212 7.82 8.24 -4.70
N GLU A 213 7.29 7.21 -4.04
CA GLU A 213 7.08 5.88 -4.62
C GLU A 213 6.15 5.94 -5.83
N VAL A 214 5.04 6.67 -5.71
CA VAL A 214 4.09 6.88 -6.80
C VAL A 214 4.75 7.57 -8.00
N LEU A 215 5.59 8.58 -7.77
CA LEU A 215 6.28 9.31 -8.84
C LEU A 215 7.35 8.45 -9.51
N ALA A 216 8.10 7.67 -8.74
CA ALA A 216 9.09 6.73 -9.27
C ALA A 216 8.42 5.67 -10.15
N ASP A 217 7.29 5.13 -9.69
CA ASP A 217 6.49 4.15 -10.43
C ASP A 217 5.83 4.73 -11.67
N ALA A 218 5.42 5.98 -11.62
CA ALA A 218 4.69 6.63 -12.70
C ALA A 218 5.52 6.81 -13.97
N GLN A 219 6.84 6.98 -13.91
CA GLN A 219 7.75 7.22 -15.05
C GLN A 219 7.10 8.16 -16.09
N LEU A 220 6.77 9.38 -15.68
CA LEU A 220 6.04 10.33 -16.50
C LEU A 220 6.87 10.76 -17.74
N PRO A 221 6.25 11.21 -18.82
CA PRO A 221 6.98 11.85 -19.92
C PRO A 221 7.80 13.03 -19.40
N PRO A 222 9.00 13.31 -19.94
CA PRO A 222 9.93 14.30 -19.39
C PRO A 222 9.32 15.68 -19.08
N LYS A 223 8.39 16.16 -19.91
CA LYS A 223 7.70 17.43 -19.69
C LYS A 223 6.69 17.38 -18.53
N GLU A 224 5.95 16.30 -18.41
CA GLU A 224 4.97 16.09 -17.32
C GLU A 224 5.71 15.77 -16.01
N ASP A 225 6.77 14.96 -16.07
CA ASP A 225 7.61 14.61 -14.94
C ASP A 225 8.25 15.85 -14.30
N SER A 226 8.85 16.72 -15.11
CA SER A 226 9.47 17.94 -14.62
C SER A 226 8.49 18.89 -13.92
N ARG A 227 7.27 18.99 -14.42
CA ARG A 227 6.21 19.80 -13.81
C ARG A 227 5.74 19.24 -12.47
N ILE A 228 5.45 17.95 -12.44
CA ILE A 228 4.94 17.28 -11.23
C ILE A 228 6.01 17.21 -10.15
N ARG A 229 7.28 16.99 -10.52
CA ARG A 229 8.40 17.03 -9.57
C ARG A 229 8.61 18.41 -8.99
N ARG A 230 8.33 19.48 -9.74
CA ARG A 230 8.39 20.86 -9.23
C ARG A 230 7.32 21.08 -8.16
N VAL A 231 6.05 20.72 -8.44
CA VAL A 231 4.98 20.78 -7.43
C VAL A 231 5.34 19.95 -6.20
N PHE A 232 6.00 18.81 -6.39
CA PHE A 232 6.46 17.97 -5.29
C PHE A 232 7.56 18.66 -4.46
N SER A 233 8.53 19.28 -5.11
CA SER A 233 9.58 20.05 -4.45
C SER A 233 8.98 21.19 -3.63
N ASP A 234 8.05 21.96 -4.23
CA ASP A 234 7.40 23.07 -3.54
C ASP A 234 6.53 22.60 -2.36
N ALA A 235 5.90 21.43 -2.49
CA ALA A 235 5.15 20.84 -1.38
C ALA A 235 6.08 20.41 -0.21
N ILE A 236 7.30 19.95 -0.49
CA ILE A 236 8.31 19.67 0.56
C ILE A 236 8.79 20.99 1.18
N GLU A 237 9.11 21.99 0.38
CA GLU A 237 9.54 23.30 0.90
C GLU A 237 8.44 23.95 1.76
N LEU A 238 7.18 23.82 1.37
CA LEU A 238 6.06 24.27 2.19
C LEU A 238 6.04 23.55 3.55
N THR A 239 6.23 22.22 3.58
CA THR A 239 6.30 21.48 4.85
C THR A 239 7.42 21.99 5.74
N ARG A 240 8.61 22.23 5.17
CA ARG A 240 9.78 22.76 5.90
C ARG A 240 9.47 24.15 6.46
N ALA A 241 8.90 25.01 5.63
CA ALA A 241 8.51 26.37 6.02
C ALA A 241 7.46 26.35 7.15
N LEU A 242 6.44 25.49 7.07
CA LEU A 242 5.39 25.37 8.09
C LEU A 242 5.95 24.87 9.43
N VAL A 243 6.84 23.89 9.43
CA VAL A 243 7.49 23.40 10.66
C VAL A 243 8.35 24.48 11.28
N ALA A 244 9.19 25.15 10.49
CA ALA A 244 10.05 26.23 10.98
C ALA A 244 9.21 27.40 11.51
N TRP A 245 8.15 27.81 10.82
CA TRP A 245 7.24 28.87 11.21
C TRP A 245 6.56 28.58 12.55
N GLN A 246 6.01 27.37 12.72
CA GLN A 246 5.40 26.99 14.00
C GLN A 246 6.40 26.95 15.16
N MET A 247 7.64 26.53 14.90
CA MET A 247 8.67 26.45 15.93
C MET A 247 9.24 27.82 16.32
N ILE A 248 9.48 28.68 15.35
CA ILE A 248 10.12 30.00 15.54
C ILE A 248 9.10 31.03 16.01
N ARG A 249 7.97 31.13 15.30
CA ARG A 249 6.98 32.21 15.49
C ARG A 249 5.86 31.86 16.45
N ARG A 250 5.47 30.58 16.53
CA ARG A 250 4.30 30.10 17.31
C ARG A 250 3.04 30.91 16.99
N PRO A 251 2.55 30.86 15.74
CA PRO A 251 1.47 31.71 15.28
C PRO A 251 0.17 31.50 16.07
N GLY A 252 -0.62 32.55 16.20
CA GLY A 252 -1.96 32.48 16.83
C GLY A 252 -2.93 31.60 16.05
N ASP A 253 -4.02 31.20 16.70
CA ASP A 253 -5.01 30.26 16.15
C ASP A 253 -5.63 30.74 14.84
N GLN A 254 -5.95 32.04 14.75
CA GLN A 254 -6.55 32.61 13.55
C GLN A 254 -5.63 32.51 12.34
N VAL A 255 -4.36 32.87 12.50
CA VAL A 255 -3.38 32.84 11.40
C VAL A 255 -3.12 31.41 10.93
N ARG A 256 -3.09 30.43 11.86
CA ARG A 256 -2.99 29.01 11.51
C ARG A 256 -4.20 28.53 10.72
N LEU A 257 -5.42 28.96 11.10
CA LEU A 257 -6.64 28.63 10.38
C LEU A 257 -6.65 29.24 8.98
N ASP A 258 -6.18 30.46 8.80
CA ASP A 258 -6.10 31.12 7.49
C ASP A 258 -5.12 30.39 6.56
N VAL A 259 -3.94 30.00 7.05
CA VAL A 259 -2.98 29.18 6.32
C VAL A 259 -3.58 27.81 5.99
N ALA A 260 -4.25 27.18 6.95
CA ALA A 260 -4.92 25.89 6.71
C ALA A 260 -6.02 26.00 5.65
N MET A 261 -6.78 27.09 5.60
CA MET A 261 -7.78 27.32 4.56
C MET A 261 -7.15 27.49 3.17
N MET A 262 -6.03 28.20 3.07
CA MET A 262 -5.28 28.33 1.80
C MET A 262 -4.79 26.97 1.30
N ILE A 263 -4.14 26.18 2.16
CA ILE A 263 -3.65 24.85 1.82
C ILE A 263 -4.81 23.91 1.42
N ASN A 264 -5.94 23.99 2.13
CA ASN A 264 -7.15 23.23 1.78
C ASN A 264 -7.71 23.64 0.40
N GLY A 265 -7.63 24.91 0.04
CA GLY A 265 -7.94 25.38 -1.31
C GLY A 265 -7.07 24.72 -2.37
N LEU A 266 -5.74 24.64 -2.16
CA LEU A 266 -4.79 23.96 -3.03
C LEU A 266 -5.07 22.45 -3.12
N GLN A 267 -5.32 21.80 -1.99
CA GLN A 267 -5.67 20.38 -1.92
C GLN A 267 -6.92 20.06 -2.74
N ARG A 268 -7.99 20.86 -2.59
CA ARG A 268 -9.23 20.68 -3.36
C ARG A 268 -9.02 20.92 -4.86
N LYS A 269 -8.21 21.91 -5.23
CA LYS A 269 -7.87 22.22 -6.61
C LYS A 269 -7.11 21.06 -7.26
N MET A 270 -6.12 20.52 -6.56
CA MET A 270 -5.34 19.37 -7.01
C MET A 270 -6.21 18.11 -7.14
N SER A 271 -7.03 17.80 -6.12
CA SER A 271 -7.84 16.57 -6.09
C SER A 271 -8.94 16.54 -7.15
N ARG A 272 -9.57 17.68 -7.43
CA ARG A 272 -10.67 17.80 -8.41
C ARG A 272 -10.21 18.10 -9.83
N GLY A 273 -8.97 18.55 -10.02
CA GLY A 273 -8.46 19.00 -11.31
C GLY A 273 -9.26 20.19 -11.89
N SER A 274 -9.85 21.02 -11.03
CA SER A 274 -10.78 22.07 -11.43
C SER A 274 -10.06 23.34 -11.84
N LYS A 275 -10.23 23.76 -13.10
CA LYS A 275 -9.70 25.01 -13.65
C LYS A 275 -10.35 26.29 -13.07
N ARG A 276 -11.50 26.17 -12.40
CA ARG A 276 -12.31 27.32 -11.95
C ARG A 276 -12.11 27.69 -10.48
N MET A 277 -11.34 26.92 -9.73
CA MET A 277 -11.16 27.20 -8.31
C MET A 277 -10.03 28.19 -8.10
N VAL A 278 -10.37 29.41 -7.76
CA VAL A 278 -9.42 30.43 -7.31
C VAL A 278 -9.04 30.09 -5.86
N VAL A 279 -7.77 29.89 -5.60
CA VAL A 279 -7.25 29.78 -4.23
C VAL A 279 -7.12 31.20 -3.69
N PRO A 280 -7.72 31.55 -2.55
CA PRO A 280 -7.51 32.86 -1.97
C PRO A 280 -6.03 33.02 -1.60
N THR A 281 -5.34 33.89 -2.29
CA THR A 281 -3.98 34.33 -1.95
C THR A 281 -4.04 35.64 -1.20
N THR A 282 -4.83 35.70 -0.12
CA THR A 282 -4.84 36.87 0.75
C THR A 282 -3.45 37.00 1.37
N PRO A 283 -2.77 38.16 1.24
CA PRO A 283 -1.46 38.29 1.85
C PRO A 283 -1.58 38.17 3.36
N LEU A 284 -0.88 37.24 3.95
CA LEU A 284 -0.72 37.08 5.42
C LEU A 284 -0.13 38.38 6.04
N ILE A 285 0.42 39.25 5.21
CA ILE A 285 1.06 40.52 5.55
C ILE A 285 0.03 41.61 6.00
N ALA A 286 -1.26 41.47 5.67
CA ALA A 286 -2.26 42.51 5.94
C ALA A 286 -2.45 42.79 7.46
N ASP A 287 -2.03 41.89 8.33
CA ASP A 287 -2.22 41.98 9.78
C ASP A 287 -0.92 42.24 10.58
N GLY A 288 0.13 42.80 9.97
CA GLY A 288 1.38 43.13 10.67
C GLY A 288 2.33 41.95 10.90
N TYR A 289 2.14 40.83 10.18
CA TYR A 289 3.04 39.65 10.20
C TYR A 289 4.11 39.80 9.11
N ASP A 290 4.93 40.84 9.20
CA ASP A 290 6.01 41.12 8.23
C ASP A 290 7.35 40.49 8.68
N ASP A 291 7.25 39.34 9.36
CA ASP A 291 8.44 38.60 9.78
C ASP A 291 8.87 37.56 8.73
N GLU A 292 10.19 37.32 8.68
CA GLU A 292 10.80 36.44 7.69
C GLU A 292 10.24 35.02 7.69
N PRO A 293 9.95 34.33 8.84
CA PRO A 293 9.35 33.00 8.84
C PRO A 293 7.94 32.98 8.19
N THR A 294 7.12 34.00 8.41
CA THR A 294 5.80 34.13 7.79
C THR A 294 5.92 34.39 6.29
N MET A 295 6.89 35.23 5.89
CA MET A 295 7.19 35.46 4.47
C MET A 295 7.69 34.21 3.76
N LEU A 296 8.44 33.33 4.43
CA LEU A 296 8.87 32.05 3.88
C LEU A 296 7.67 31.14 3.58
N VAL A 297 6.72 31.01 4.52
CA VAL A 297 5.48 30.26 4.30
C VAL A 297 4.68 30.84 3.14
N GLN A 298 4.55 32.15 3.08
CA GLN A 298 3.83 32.83 2.00
C GLN A 298 4.47 32.61 0.62
N ARG A 299 5.81 32.69 0.53
CA ARG A 299 6.55 32.39 -0.70
C ARG A 299 6.37 30.93 -1.14
N SER A 300 6.46 29.98 -0.21
CA SER A 300 6.27 28.56 -0.49
C SER A 300 4.83 28.27 -0.91
N LEU A 301 3.83 28.93 -0.31
CA LEU A 301 2.41 28.80 -0.70
C LEU A 301 2.17 29.39 -2.10
N ALA A 302 2.77 30.54 -2.41
CA ALA A 302 2.66 31.16 -3.73
C ALA A 302 3.30 30.29 -4.81
N ALA A 303 4.52 29.79 -4.59
CA ALA A 303 5.22 28.88 -5.51
C ALA A 303 4.40 27.61 -5.76
N LEU A 304 3.91 26.97 -4.70
CA LEU A 304 3.07 25.77 -4.80
C LEU A 304 1.76 26.08 -5.55
N SER A 305 1.13 27.25 -5.30
CA SER A 305 -0.09 27.65 -6.00
C SER A 305 0.13 27.82 -7.50
N ASP A 306 1.21 28.50 -7.88
CA ASP A 306 1.57 28.74 -9.28
C ASP A 306 1.87 27.44 -10.02
N ASP A 307 2.62 26.53 -9.39
CA ASP A 307 2.97 25.25 -9.99
C ASP A 307 1.79 24.26 -10.01
N VAL A 308 0.89 24.32 -9.02
CA VAL A 308 -0.40 23.59 -9.07
C VAL A 308 -1.24 24.07 -10.23
N ASP A 309 -1.27 25.38 -10.50
CA ASP A 309 -1.99 25.94 -11.65
C ASP A 309 -1.40 25.45 -12.98
N VAL A 310 -0.09 25.36 -13.09
CA VAL A 310 0.58 24.81 -14.28
C VAL A 310 0.20 23.34 -14.49
N VAL A 311 0.20 22.52 -13.46
CA VAL A 311 -0.17 21.08 -13.55
C VAL A 311 -1.64 20.89 -13.88
N VAL A 312 -2.53 21.70 -13.29
CA VAL A 312 -3.98 21.59 -13.50
C VAL A 312 -4.42 22.25 -14.81
N LEU A 313 -3.77 23.35 -15.24
CA LEU A 313 -4.18 24.17 -16.38
C LEU A 313 -3.46 23.86 -17.70
N GLU A 314 -2.47 22.95 -17.73
CA GLU A 314 -1.65 22.64 -18.91
C GLU A 314 -0.94 23.87 -19.50
N LYS A 315 -0.57 24.87 -18.68
CA LYS A 315 0.17 26.03 -19.15
C LYS A 315 1.66 25.72 -19.34
N ASP A 316 2.22 26.20 -20.44
CA ASP A 316 3.65 26.06 -20.76
C ASP A 316 4.52 26.89 -19.81
N ALA A 317 5.22 26.25 -18.90
CA ALA A 317 6.27 26.84 -18.09
C ALA A 317 7.65 26.40 -18.60
N GLY A 318 8.52 27.37 -18.84
CA GLY A 318 9.89 27.14 -19.33
C GLY A 318 10.78 26.37 -18.35
N PRO A 319 11.91 25.82 -18.81
CA PRO A 319 12.76 24.97 -18.01
C PRO A 319 13.59 25.79 -17.00
N ARG A 320 13.38 25.60 -15.72
CA ARG A 320 14.31 26.03 -14.66
C ARG A 320 14.76 24.82 -13.84
N ALA A 321 16.06 24.64 -13.80
CA ALA A 321 16.94 23.87 -12.92
C ALA A 321 16.30 22.79 -12.00
N LEU A 322 16.11 21.57 -12.48
CA LEU A 322 15.54 20.42 -11.77
C LEU A 322 16.51 19.26 -11.58
N HIS A 323 17.82 19.54 -11.65
CA HIS A 323 18.84 18.46 -11.58
C HIS A 323 19.23 18.02 -10.15
N ARG A 324 18.67 18.62 -9.10
CA ARG A 324 19.23 18.45 -7.74
C ARG A 324 18.41 17.61 -6.75
N LEU A 325 17.20 17.18 -7.05
CA LEU A 325 16.36 16.45 -6.08
C LEU A 325 15.93 15.05 -6.52
N ALA A 326 16.41 14.56 -7.64
CA ALA A 326 16.32 13.17 -7.98
C ALA A 326 17.58 12.47 -7.46
N ALA A 327 17.61 12.11 -6.18
CA ALA A 327 18.41 10.95 -5.80
C ALA A 327 17.96 9.82 -6.75
N PRO A 328 18.86 9.12 -7.43
CA PRO A 328 18.47 7.98 -8.24
C PRO A 328 17.79 7.00 -7.28
N VAL A 329 16.47 6.93 -7.33
CA VAL A 329 15.78 5.71 -6.90
C VAL A 329 16.44 4.64 -7.73
N ASP A 330 17.15 3.76 -7.03
CA ASP A 330 17.93 2.66 -7.58
C ASP A 330 17.09 2.06 -8.72
N ASP A 331 17.45 2.42 -9.96
CA ASP A 331 16.89 1.88 -11.20
C ASP A 331 17.35 0.42 -11.26
N ARG A 332 16.83 -0.39 -10.32
CA ARG A 332 16.97 -1.83 -10.45
C ARG A 332 16.25 -2.18 -11.72
N PRO A 333 17.01 -2.50 -12.77
CA PRO A 333 16.44 -2.87 -14.05
C PRO A 333 15.44 -3.97 -13.76
N ALA A 334 14.25 -3.87 -14.35
CA ALA A 334 13.26 -4.93 -14.33
C ALA A 334 14.01 -6.25 -14.43
N THR A 335 14.02 -7.02 -13.35
CA THR A 335 14.84 -8.23 -13.17
C THR A 335 14.83 -9.00 -14.47
N LYS A 336 15.99 -9.15 -15.10
CA LYS A 336 16.05 -9.80 -16.41
C LYS A 336 15.41 -11.17 -16.25
N PHE A 337 14.52 -11.53 -17.16
CA PHE A 337 13.79 -12.82 -17.09
C PHE A 337 14.73 -13.99 -16.75
N GLY A 338 15.99 -13.95 -17.23
CA GLY A 338 17.03 -14.91 -16.88
C GLY A 338 17.45 -14.91 -15.39
N GLU A 339 17.32 -13.81 -14.67
CA GLU A 339 17.59 -13.76 -13.21
C GLU A 339 16.43 -14.38 -12.43
N VAL A 340 15.21 -14.14 -12.89
CA VAL A 340 14.00 -14.78 -12.34
C VAL A 340 14.08 -16.29 -12.54
N VAL A 341 14.42 -16.73 -13.75
CA VAL A 341 14.57 -18.17 -14.06
C VAL A 341 15.70 -18.79 -13.24
N ARG A 342 16.88 -18.14 -13.15
CA ARG A 342 17.99 -18.64 -12.32
C ARG A 342 17.65 -18.73 -10.84
N ALA A 343 16.87 -17.78 -10.32
CA ALA A 343 16.44 -17.78 -8.93
C ALA A 343 15.38 -18.85 -8.62
N LEU A 344 14.69 -19.35 -9.64
CA LEU A 344 13.69 -20.42 -9.54
C LEU A 344 14.26 -21.80 -9.79
N LEU A 345 15.46 -21.90 -10.42
CA LEU A 345 16.12 -23.19 -10.71
C LEU A 345 16.66 -23.87 -9.43
N PRO A 346 16.71 -25.23 -9.40
CA PRO A 346 17.34 -25.97 -8.32
C PRO A 346 18.82 -25.58 -8.18
N GLY A 347 19.24 -25.13 -7.00
CA GLY A 347 20.60 -24.63 -6.71
C GLY A 347 20.64 -23.21 -6.12
N GLY A 348 19.58 -22.41 -6.27
CA GLY A 348 19.37 -21.20 -5.49
C GLY A 348 18.83 -21.51 -4.08
N LYS A 349 19.05 -20.60 -3.10
CA LYS A 349 18.39 -20.75 -1.79
C LYS A 349 16.87 -20.77 -1.99
N PRO A 350 16.16 -21.86 -1.59
CA PRO A 350 14.73 -21.97 -1.80
C PRO A 350 14.00 -20.81 -1.10
N SER A 351 12.99 -20.26 -1.76
CA SER A 351 12.13 -19.26 -1.14
C SER A 351 11.33 -19.91 -0.02
N ARG A 352 11.59 -19.56 1.23
CA ARG A 352 10.81 -20.07 2.37
C ARG A 352 9.31 -19.85 2.19
N HIS A 353 8.91 -18.71 1.64
CA HIS A 353 7.51 -18.43 1.34
C HIS A 353 6.96 -19.33 0.23
N GLY A 354 7.74 -19.59 -0.83
CA GLY A 354 7.37 -20.53 -1.88
C GLY A 354 7.14 -21.96 -1.33
N VAL A 355 8.03 -22.42 -0.45
CA VAL A 355 7.87 -23.75 0.23
C VAL A 355 6.59 -23.78 1.07
N ARG A 356 6.32 -22.73 1.86
CA ARG A 356 5.09 -22.63 2.66
C ARG A 356 3.83 -22.68 1.81
N MET A 357 3.83 -21.89 0.72
CA MET A 357 2.70 -21.89 -0.22
C MET A 357 2.49 -23.28 -0.83
N ALA A 358 3.57 -23.94 -1.25
CA ALA A 358 3.50 -25.28 -1.81
C ALA A 358 2.96 -26.31 -0.78
N VAL A 359 3.50 -26.32 0.43
CA VAL A 359 3.06 -27.25 1.50
C VAL A 359 1.62 -26.96 1.92
N GLY A 360 1.29 -25.68 2.16
CA GLY A 360 -0.06 -25.27 2.57
C GLY A 360 -1.12 -25.67 1.55
N LEU A 361 -0.83 -25.45 0.27
CA LEU A 361 -1.75 -25.82 -0.80
C LEU A 361 -1.76 -27.32 -1.09
N ALA A 362 -0.62 -28.02 -0.97
CA ALA A 362 -0.60 -29.48 -1.05
C ALA A 362 -1.54 -30.12 -0.01
N ILE A 363 -1.48 -29.64 1.24
CA ILE A 363 -2.38 -30.10 2.31
C ILE A 363 -3.83 -29.73 1.99
N ALA A 364 -4.09 -28.48 1.63
CA ALA A 364 -5.44 -28.01 1.32
C ALA A 364 -6.08 -28.79 0.17
N GLU A 365 -5.36 -29.00 -0.94
CA GLU A 365 -5.84 -29.77 -2.09
C GLU A 365 -6.01 -31.26 -1.76
N THR A 366 -5.12 -31.83 -0.94
CA THR A 366 -5.28 -33.20 -0.46
C THR A 366 -6.55 -33.36 0.37
N VAL A 367 -6.83 -32.41 1.27
CA VAL A 367 -8.08 -32.38 2.04
C VAL A 367 -9.29 -32.27 1.12
N THR A 368 -9.22 -31.41 0.10
CA THR A 368 -10.26 -31.24 -0.92
C THR A 368 -10.53 -32.54 -1.67
N MET A 369 -9.49 -33.27 -2.06
CA MET A 369 -9.62 -34.57 -2.76
C MET A 369 -10.22 -35.65 -1.87
N LEU A 370 -9.93 -35.66 -0.56
CA LEU A 370 -10.44 -36.65 0.38
C LEU A 370 -11.88 -36.40 0.81
N LEU A 371 -12.28 -35.12 0.93
CA LEU A 371 -13.60 -34.76 1.47
C LEU A 371 -14.72 -34.74 0.41
N THR A 372 -14.42 -34.77 -0.87
CA THR A 372 -15.34 -34.94 -2.05
C THR A 372 -16.67 -34.19 -1.96
N PHE A 373 -16.73 -33.04 -1.28
CA PHE A 373 -17.93 -32.22 -1.26
C PHE A 373 -17.86 -31.09 -2.31
N GLU A 374 -19.01 -30.63 -2.76
CA GLU A 374 -19.12 -29.53 -3.70
C GLU A 374 -18.45 -28.26 -3.16
N HIS A 375 -17.86 -27.44 -4.04
CA HIS A 375 -17.15 -26.19 -3.69
C HIS A 375 -15.93 -26.35 -2.75
N SER A 376 -15.37 -27.56 -2.62
CA SER A 376 -14.21 -27.82 -1.77
C SER A 376 -12.96 -26.98 -2.10
N PHE A 377 -12.84 -26.46 -3.33
CA PHE A 377 -11.77 -25.55 -3.78
C PHE A 377 -11.68 -24.24 -2.97
N TRP A 378 -12.68 -23.93 -2.17
CA TRP A 378 -12.68 -22.70 -1.37
C TRP A 378 -11.69 -22.76 -0.19
N LEU A 379 -11.37 -23.97 0.29
CA LEU A 379 -10.33 -24.16 1.31
C LEU A 379 -8.96 -23.74 0.79
N PRO A 380 -8.41 -24.33 -0.30
CA PRO A 380 -7.14 -23.90 -0.86
C PRO A 380 -7.16 -22.45 -1.35
N LEU A 381 -8.29 -21.94 -1.88
CA LEU A 381 -8.43 -20.54 -2.26
C LEU A 381 -8.23 -19.58 -1.07
N THR A 382 -8.75 -19.96 0.10
CA THR A 382 -8.53 -19.17 1.33
C THR A 382 -7.05 -19.18 1.72
N VAL A 383 -6.36 -20.33 1.62
CA VAL A 383 -4.92 -20.41 1.88
C VAL A 383 -4.12 -19.46 0.96
N VAL A 384 -4.45 -19.41 -0.33
CA VAL A 384 -3.80 -18.48 -1.31
C VAL A 384 -3.86 -17.04 -0.83
N PHE A 385 -4.99 -16.60 -0.30
CA PHE A 385 -5.18 -15.21 0.10
C PHE A 385 -4.70 -14.90 1.53
N THR A 386 -4.67 -15.87 2.43
CA THR A 386 -4.32 -15.67 3.84
C THR A 386 -2.86 -15.94 4.15
N LEU A 387 -2.22 -16.94 3.50
CA LEU A 387 -0.83 -17.28 3.74
C LEU A 387 0.12 -16.18 3.24
N LYS A 388 0.89 -15.62 4.15
CA LYS A 388 1.85 -14.53 3.89
C LYS A 388 3.27 -14.92 4.30
N PRO A 389 4.30 -14.13 3.88
CA PRO A 389 5.69 -14.44 4.19
C PRO A 389 6.02 -14.54 5.68
N ASP A 390 5.24 -13.92 6.54
CA ASP A 390 5.46 -13.89 7.99
C ASP A 390 4.17 -14.23 8.77
N TRP A 391 4.36 -14.52 10.08
CA TRP A 391 3.28 -14.88 10.98
C TRP A 391 2.27 -13.77 11.18
N ALA A 392 2.75 -12.55 11.47
CA ALA A 392 1.89 -11.43 11.84
C ALA A 392 0.93 -11.06 10.71
N PHE A 393 1.46 -10.95 9.50
CA PHE A 393 0.63 -10.68 8.31
C PHE A 393 -0.31 -11.85 8.00
N THR A 394 0.11 -13.11 8.21
CA THR A 394 -0.77 -14.29 8.03
C THR A 394 -1.93 -14.25 9.02
N ALA A 395 -1.64 -13.96 10.30
CA ALA A 395 -2.67 -13.87 11.34
C ALA A 395 -3.67 -12.74 11.07
N LEU A 396 -3.17 -11.52 10.80
CA LEU A 396 -4.02 -10.37 10.49
C LEU A 396 -4.85 -10.59 9.21
N ARG A 397 -4.21 -11.18 8.19
CA ARG A 397 -4.88 -11.50 6.93
C ARG A 397 -5.94 -12.58 7.11
N GLY A 398 -5.67 -13.60 7.93
CA GLY A 398 -6.64 -14.63 8.30
C GLY A 398 -7.87 -14.06 9.01
N ILE A 399 -7.66 -13.23 10.02
CA ILE A 399 -8.75 -12.57 10.77
C ILE A 399 -9.58 -11.69 9.84
N THR A 400 -8.95 -10.78 9.10
CA THR A 400 -9.67 -9.84 8.22
C THR A 400 -10.36 -10.55 7.06
N CYS A 401 -9.77 -11.61 6.52
CA CYS A 401 -10.39 -12.47 5.51
C CYS A 401 -11.64 -13.15 6.06
N THR A 402 -11.55 -13.78 7.22
CA THR A 402 -12.67 -14.48 7.86
C THR A 402 -13.82 -13.54 8.19
N LEU A 403 -13.54 -12.37 8.76
CA LEU A 403 -14.57 -11.35 9.05
C LEU A 403 -15.25 -10.82 7.80
N GLY A 404 -14.49 -10.55 6.73
CA GLY A 404 -15.05 -10.12 5.46
C GLY A 404 -15.91 -11.19 4.78
N ASN A 405 -15.48 -12.47 4.83
CA ASN A 405 -16.28 -13.60 4.35
C ASN A 405 -17.55 -13.79 5.17
N LEU A 406 -17.48 -13.69 6.50
CA LEU A 406 -18.65 -13.77 7.38
C LEU A 406 -19.68 -12.69 7.03
N ALA A 407 -19.24 -11.46 6.84
CA ALA A 407 -20.12 -10.36 6.42
C ALA A 407 -20.78 -10.66 5.04
N ALA A 408 -20.02 -11.20 4.09
CA ALA A 408 -20.58 -11.58 2.77
C ALA A 408 -21.60 -12.71 2.89
N VAL A 409 -21.32 -13.73 3.67
CA VAL A 409 -22.22 -14.88 3.90
C VAL A 409 -23.52 -14.48 4.60
N VAL A 410 -23.50 -13.46 5.47
CA VAL A 410 -24.71 -12.98 6.16
C VAL A 410 -25.51 -12.02 5.26
N ILE A 411 -24.83 -11.07 4.61
CA ILE A 411 -25.51 -9.99 3.88
C ILE A 411 -26.01 -10.48 2.51
N LEU A 412 -25.22 -11.25 1.79
CA LEU A 412 -25.53 -11.61 0.39
C LEU A 412 -26.81 -12.43 0.24
N PRO A 413 -27.13 -13.46 1.05
CA PRO A 413 -28.40 -14.19 0.91
C PRO A 413 -29.63 -13.30 1.11
N ILE A 414 -29.56 -12.34 2.05
CA ILE A 414 -30.66 -11.41 2.30
C ILE A 414 -30.90 -10.53 1.07
N VAL A 415 -29.83 -9.99 0.48
CA VAL A 415 -29.91 -9.16 -0.72
C VAL A 415 -30.38 -9.99 -1.93
N LEU A 416 -29.83 -11.19 -2.12
CA LEU A 416 -30.21 -12.09 -3.20
C LEU A 416 -31.69 -12.47 -3.11
N GLY A 417 -32.21 -12.79 -1.93
CA GLY A 417 -33.63 -13.07 -1.73
C GLY A 417 -34.56 -11.96 -2.22
N ALA A 418 -34.09 -10.71 -2.20
CA ALA A 418 -34.85 -9.57 -2.68
C ALA A 418 -34.74 -9.31 -4.20
N ILE A 419 -33.62 -9.69 -4.84
CA ILE A 419 -33.27 -9.23 -6.20
C ILE A 419 -33.03 -10.36 -7.21
N ILE A 420 -33.14 -11.63 -6.82
CA ILE A 420 -32.76 -12.78 -7.67
C ILE A 420 -33.55 -12.83 -9.00
N GLY A 421 -34.78 -12.34 -9.02
CA GLY A 421 -35.61 -12.23 -10.24
C GLY A 421 -35.24 -11.06 -11.16
N PHE A 422 -34.26 -10.22 -10.79
CA PHE A 422 -33.95 -9.01 -11.53
C PHE A 422 -32.49 -9.03 -12.03
N PRO A 423 -32.21 -9.50 -13.26
CA PRO A 423 -30.86 -9.67 -13.79
C PRO A 423 -30.02 -8.38 -13.76
N ILE A 424 -30.64 -7.24 -14.04
CA ILE A 424 -29.95 -5.93 -13.98
C ILE A 424 -29.51 -5.62 -12.53
N ALA A 425 -30.37 -5.92 -11.55
CA ALA A 425 -30.00 -5.70 -10.14
C ALA A 425 -28.85 -6.61 -9.70
N LEU A 426 -28.79 -7.86 -10.19
CA LEU A 426 -27.65 -8.77 -9.95
C LEU A 426 -26.37 -8.21 -10.57
N ALA A 427 -26.42 -7.67 -11.79
CA ALA A 427 -25.27 -7.03 -12.43
C ALA A 427 -24.79 -5.81 -11.65
N VAL A 428 -25.72 -4.96 -11.18
CA VAL A 428 -25.38 -3.81 -10.34
C VAL A 428 -24.77 -4.25 -9.01
N LEU A 429 -25.32 -5.28 -8.37
CA LEU A 429 -24.77 -5.85 -7.15
C LEU A 429 -23.33 -6.36 -7.39
N LEU A 430 -23.09 -7.11 -8.49
CA LEU A 430 -21.76 -7.58 -8.86
C LEU A 430 -20.78 -6.41 -9.08
N MET A 431 -21.22 -5.34 -9.73
CA MET A 431 -20.41 -4.12 -9.91
C MET A 431 -20.07 -3.46 -8.58
N VAL A 432 -21.02 -3.38 -7.65
CA VAL A 432 -20.78 -2.81 -6.31
C VAL A 432 -19.79 -3.65 -5.52
N LEU A 433 -19.94 -4.98 -5.53
CA LEU A 433 -19.02 -5.91 -4.87
C LEU A 433 -17.62 -5.85 -5.48
N ALA A 434 -17.51 -5.85 -6.81
CA ALA A 434 -16.24 -5.70 -7.52
C ALA A 434 -15.59 -4.31 -7.25
N ALA A 435 -16.39 -3.24 -7.22
CA ALA A 435 -15.90 -1.91 -6.88
C ALA A 435 -15.38 -1.86 -5.44
N THR A 436 -16.09 -2.51 -4.50
CA THR A 436 -15.64 -2.64 -3.10
C THR A 436 -14.31 -3.38 -3.03
N LEU A 437 -14.18 -4.52 -3.72
CA LEU A 437 -12.92 -5.26 -3.83
C LEU A 437 -11.79 -4.37 -4.34
N TYR A 438 -11.95 -3.73 -5.50
CA TYR A 438 -10.90 -2.96 -6.14
C TYR A 438 -10.51 -1.70 -5.36
N ARG A 439 -11.47 -1.09 -4.66
CA ARG A 439 -11.25 0.12 -3.86
C ARG A 439 -10.39 -0.12 -2.63
N TRP A 440 -10.54 -1.29 -2.01
CA TRP A 440 -9.99 -1.58 -0.69
C TRP A 440 -8.93 -2.68 -0.66
N PHE A 441 -8.59 -3.31 -1.80
CA PHE A 441 -7.70 -4.49 -1.85
C PHE A 441 -6.32 -4.24 -1.23
N PHE A 442 -5.74 -3.09 -1.49
CA PHE A 442 -4.44 -2.68 -0.95
C PHE A 442 -4.54 -1.85 0.34
N GLY A 443 -5.72 -1.63 0.85
CA GLY A 443 -5.97 -0.87 2.06
C GLY A 443 -6.61 -1.74 3.14
N ASN A 444 -7.93 -1.62 3.33
CA ASN A 444 -8.66 -2.40 4.31
C ASN A 444 -9.07 -3.75 3.72
N TYR A 445 -8.31 -4.81 4.06
CA TYR A 445 -8.56 -6.14 3.49
C TYR A 445 -9.85 -6.80 3.98
N MET A 446 -10.38 -6.44 5.13
CA MET A 446 -11.67 -6.94 5.59
C MET A 446 -12.78 -6.53 4.61
N VAL A 447 -12.80 -5.24 4.22
CA VAL A 447 -13.76 -4.70 3.25
C VAL A 447 -13.52 -5.28 1.85
N ALA A 448 -12.26 -5.42 1.46
CA ALA A 448 -11.90 -6.05 0.18
C ALA A 448 -12.31 -7.53 0.13
N SER A 449 -12.12 -8.27 1.23
CA SER A 449 -12.50 -9.67 1.35
C SER A 449 -14.03 -9.86 1.29
N PHE A 450 -14.80 -8.94 1.86
CA PHE A 450 -16.25 -8.89 1.66
C PHE A 450 -16.60 -8.75 0.17
N GLY A 451 -15.98 -7.80 -0.54
CA GLY A 451 -16.21 -7.59 -1.97
C GLY A 451 -15.79 -8.80 -2.82
N LEU A 452 -14.64 -9.42 -2.51
CA LEU A 452 -14.14 -10.61 -3.21
C LEU A 452 -15.06 -11.81 -2.97
N ALA A 453 -15.33 -12.13 -1.71
CA ALA A 453 -16.19 -13.24 -1.35
C ALA A 453 -17.61 -13.06 -1.91
N GLY A 454 -18.18 -11.87 -1.79
CA GLY A 454 -19.48 -11.56 -2.34
C GLY A 454 -19.54 -11.70 -3.87
N SER A 455 -18.50 -11.23 -4.59
CA SER A 455 -18.45 -11.39 -6.06
C SER A 455 -18.35 -12.86 -6.48
N VAL A 456 -17.49 -13.64 -5.83
CA VAL A 456 -17.30 -15.06 -6.13
C VAL A 456 -18.56 -15.85 -5.77
N LEU A 457 -19.17 -15.59 -4.59
CA LEU A 457 -20.42 -16.21 -4.17
C LEU A 457 -21.57 -15.91 -5.12
N LEU A 458 -21.70 -14.66 -5.58
CA LEU A 458 -22.74 -14.26 -6.52
C LEU A 458 -22.57 -14.98 -7.86
N LEU A 459 -21.35 -15.02 -8.39
CA LEU A 459 -21.04 -15.71 -9.65
C LEU A 459 -21.26 -17.23 -9.54
N ASP A 460 -20.84 -17.82 -8.42
CA ASP A 460 -21.00 -19.26 -8.17
C ASP A 460 -22.48 -19.64 -7.98
N TYR A 461 -23.23 -18.86 -7.21
CA TYR A 461 -24.67 -19.03 -7.02
C TYR A 461 -25.47 -18.91 -8.32
N THR A 462 -25.03 -18.07 -9.26
CA THR A 462 -25.69 -17.98 -10.58
C THR A 462 -25.43 -19.19 -11.48
N LEU A 463 -24.36 -19.95 -11.23
CA LEU A 463 -24.07 -21.22 -11.91
C LEU A 463 -24.82 -22.39 -11.27
N ASN A 464 -24.78 -22.48 -9.96
CA ASN A 464 -25.34 -23.56 -9.17
C ASN A 464 -26.03 -22.99 -7.91
N PRO A 465 -27.33 -22.71 -7.95
CA PRO A 465 -28.08 -22.21 -6.80
C PRO A 465 -28.15 -23.27 -5.69
N ASP A 466 -27.29 -23.17 -4.68
CA ASP A 466 -27.30 -24.01 -3.49
C ASP A 466 -27.20 -23.14 -2.22
N ALA A 467 -28.10 -23.36 -1.28
CA ALA A 467 -28.09 -22.67 0.01
C ALA A 467 -26.91 -23.07 0.90
N ASN A 468 -26.37 -24.28 0.73
CA ASN A 468 -25.22 -24.78 1.50
C ASN A 468 -23.94 -24.04 1.15
N LEU A 469 -23.87 -23.42 -0.02
CA LEU A 469 -22.75 -22.61 -0.52
C LEU A 469 -22.22 -21.64 0.54
N PHE A 470 -23.13 -20.95 1.24
CA PHE A 470 -22.79 -19.95 2.24
C PHE A 470 -22.14 -20.57 3.49
N PHE A 471 -22.62 -21.71 3.97
CA PHE A 471 -22.04 -22.42 5.10
C PHE A 471 -20.67 -23.01 4.77
N ILE A 472 -20.55 -23.63 3.59
CA ILE A 472 -19.26 -24.16 3.10
C ILE A 472 -18.22 -23.03 2.99
N ARG A 473 -18.62 -21.85 2.53
CA ARG A 473 -17.74 -20.70 2.38
C ARG A 473 -17.13 -20.25 3.72
N ILE A 474 -17.95 -20.10 4.77
CA ILE A 474 -17.43 -19.68 6.07
C ILE A 474 -16.57 -20.76 6.72
N ALA A 475 -16.96 -22.04 6.63
CA ALA A 475 -16.17 -23.15 7.13
C ALA A 475 -14.80 -23.23 6.44
N ALA A 476 -14.76 -23.08 5.10
CA ALA A 476 -13.52 -23.05 4.33
C ALA A 476 -12.66 -21.82 4.66
N ALA A 477 -13.27 -20.66 4.93
CA ALA A 477 -12.53 -19.46 5.34
C ALA A 477 -11.84 -19.65 6.69
N ILE A 478 -12.52 -20.22 7.67
CA ILE A 478 -11.96 -20.51 8.99
C ILE A 478 -10.86 -21.59 8.88
N ALA A 479 -11.16 -22.71 8.23
CA ALA A 479 -10.24 -23.83 8.08
C ALA A 479 -8.97 -23.41 7.30
N GLY A 480 -9.11 -22.64 6.22
CA GLY A 480 -8.00 -22.15 5.42
C GLY A 480 -7.12 -21.14 6.18
N ALA A 481 -7.73 -20.26 6.99
CA ALA A 481 -6.99 -19.35 7.87
C ALA A 481 -6.20 -20.12 8.94
N LEU A 482 -6.81 -21.12 9.59
CA LEU A 482 -6.15 -21.97 10.58
C LEU A 482 -5.02 -22.79 9.95
N LEU A 483 -5.24 -23.38 8.78
CA LEU A 483 -4.20 -24.10 8.04
C LEU A 483 -3.04 -23.18 7.68
N SER A 484 -3.31 -21.96 7.22
CA SER A 484 -2.26 -20.98 6.92
C SER A 484 -1.42 -20.64 8.15
N LEU A 485 -2.05 -20.45 9.32
CA LEU A 485 -1.35 -20.24 10.59
C LEU A 485 -0.53 -21.48 11.00
N ALA A 486 -1.08 -22.68 10.85
CA ALA A 486 -0.35 -23.91 11.15
C ALA A 486 0.90 -24.05 10.27
N VAL A 487 0.80 -23.81 8.96
CA VAL A 487 1.94 -23.89 8.04
C VAL A 487 3.03 -22.89 8.40
N VAL A 488 2.67 -21.64 8.74
CA VAL A 488 3.66 -20.63 9.15
C VAL A 488 4.29 -20.97 10.50
N TYR A 489 3.54 -21.61 11.40
CA TYR A 489 4.06 -22.06 12.70
C TYR A 489 5.08 -23.20 12.57
N PHE A 490 4.79 -24.21 11.73
CA PHE A 490 5.67 -25.37 11.56
C PHE A 490 6.85 -25.12 10.62
N ILE A 491 6.73 -24.15 9.70
CA ILE A 491 7.83 -23.72 8.83
C ILE A 491 8.15 -22.26 9.18
N PRO A 492 8.81 -21.97 10.30
CA PRO A 492 8.93 -20.61 10.82
C PRO A 492 9.87 -19.72 9.98
N ASN A 493 9.57 -18.44 9.98
CA ASN A 493 10.44 -17.33 9.55
C ASN A 493 10.00 -16.14 10.40
N TRP A 494 10.50 -16.11 11.61
CA TRP A 494 10.12 -15.06 12.53
C TRP A 494 10.75 -13.75 12.07
N THR A 495 9.94 -12.73 11.88
CA THR A 495 10.41 -11.39 11.49
C THR A 495 11.13 -10.75 12.67
N SER A 496 10.76 -11.12 13.89
CA SER A 496 11.45 -10.68 15.12
C SER A 496 12.92 -11.14 15.20
N ASP A 497 13.33 -12.19 14.49
CA ASP A 497 14.74 -12.62 14.43
C ASP A 497 15.65 -11.56 13.79
N GLN A 498 15.09 -10.66 12.98
CA GLN A 498 15.79 -9.52 12.38
C GLN A 498 15.80 -8.27 13.28
N ALA A 499 15.04 -8.29 14.38
CA ALA A 499 14.90 -7.12 15.23
C ALA A 499 16.24 -6.63 15.83
N PRO A 500 17.17 -7.49 16.28
CA PRO A 500 18.47 -7.01 16.77
C PRO A 500 19.25 -6.24 15.70
N GLU A 501 19.33 -6.75 14.48
CA GLU A 501 20.00 -6.10 13.35
C GLU A 501 19.33 -4.77 12.99
N ARG A 502 17.99 -4.72 13.00
CA ARG A 502 17.22 -3.49 12.74
C ARG A 502 17.39 -2.43 13.83
N VAL A 503 17.55 -2.87 15.08
CA VAL A 503 17.84 -1.98 16.21
C VAL A 503 19.24 -1.36 16.07
N ASP A 504 20.25 -2.16 15.71
CA ASP A 504 21.60 -1.66 15.49
C ASP A 504 21.68 -0.74 14.26
N GLU A 505 20.95 -1.05 13.18
CA GLU A 505 20.80 -0.19 12.00
C GLU A 505 20.17 1.17 12.37
N LEU A 506 19.10 1.16 13.19
CA LEU A 506 18.48 2.40 13.67
C LEU A 506 19.47 3.24 14.50
N GLU A 507 20.17 2.62 15.44
CA GLU A 507 21.14 3.33 16.28
C GLU A 507 22.26 3.97 15.45
N GLN A 508 22.77 3.25 14.45
CA GLN A 508 23.79 3.76 13.55
C GLN A 508 23.28 4.94 12.72
N THR A 509 22.13 4.78 12.07
CA THR A 509 21.57 5.82 11.19
C THR A 509 21.16 7.07 11.96
N VAL A 510 20.66 6.93 13.20
CA VAL A 510 20.38 8.07 14.10
C VAL A 510 21.66 8.81 14.44
N ARG A 511 22.77 8.12 14.76
CA ARG A 511 24.07 8.75 15.03
C ARG A 511 24.59 9.52 13.81
N GLU A 512 24.44 8.95 12.61
CA GLU A 512 24.83 9.62 11.36
C GLU A 512 24.02 10.91 11.17
N LEU A 513 22.71 10.88 11.37
CA LEU A 513 21.86 12.06 11.29
C LEU A 513 22.21 13.13 12.34
N GLU A 514 22.52 12.71 13.59
CA GLU A 514 23.00 13.65 14.62
C GLU A 514 24.29 14.36 14.19
N LEU A 515 25.21 13.65 13.55
CA LEU A 515 26.45 14.23 13.05
C LEU A 515 26.19 15.25 11.93
N GLU A 516 25.30 14.92 10.98
CA GLU A 516 24.94 15.85 9.89
C GLU A 516 24.22 17.10 10.41
N VAL A 517 23.32 16.95 11.39
CA VAL A 517 22.68 18.10 12.05
C VAL A 517 23.72 18.99 12.75
N ARG A 518 24.71 18.41 13.44
CA ARG A 518 25.81 19.18 14.07
C ARG A 518 26.68 19.89 13.03
N ARG A 519 27.07 19.22 11.94
CA ARG A 519 27.81 19.85 10.82
C ARG A 519 27.03 21.02 10.22
N ALA A 520 25.71 20.85 10.07
CA ALA A 520 24.85 21.93 9.59
C ALA A 520 24.79 23.11 10.58
N GLN A 521 24.82 22.84 11.90
CA GLN A 521 24.90 23.89 12.95
C GLN A 521 26.21 24.67 12.90
N ASP A 522 27.33 23.96 12.68
CA ASP A 522 28.66 24.54 12.61
C ASP A 522 28.99 25.22 11.28
N GLY A 523 28.02 25.26 10.35
CA GLY A 523 28.18 25.87 9.02
C GLY A 523 29.09 25.07 8.08
N GLN A 524 29.39 23.80 8.42
CA GLN A 524 30.31 22.93 7.68
C GLN A 524 29.60 22.04 6.64
N SER A 525 28.27 22.03 6.60
CA SER A 525 27.52 21.25 5.60
C SER A 525 27.37 22.04 4.30
N ASP A 526 27.33 21.33 3.17
CA ASP A 526 27.10 21.91 1.84
C ASP A 526 25.82 22.74 1.80
N ALA A 527 25.84 23.81 1.01
CA ALA A 527 24.73 24.77 0.89
C ALA A 527 23.42 24.14 0.38
N SER A 528 23.47 22.93 -0.22
CA SER A 528 22.32 22.25 -0.82
C SER A 528 21.43 21.53 0.20
N GLY A 529 21.96 21.15 1.37
CA GLY A 529 21.23 20.32 2.35
C GLY A 529 21.03 18.86 1.90
N ASP A 530 21.62 18.43 0.79
CA ASP A 530 21.43 17.10 0.20
C ASP A 530 21.91 15.99 1.15
N ASP A 531 23.03 16.19 1.85
CA ASP A 531 23.57 15.23 2.83
C ASP A 531 22.63 15.03 4.02
N LEU A 532 21.99 16.12 4.48
CA LEU A 532 20.99 16.05 5.55
C LEU A 532 19.74 15.30 5.10
N ASP A 533 19.25 15.58 3.90
CA ASP A 533 18.08 14.88 3.33
C ASP A 533 18.35 13.37 3.14
N GLU A 534 19.56 13.01 2.70
CA GLU A 534 19.96 11.61 2.55
C GLU A 534 20.05 10.90 3.91
N ALA A 535 20.61 11.54 4.93
CA ALA A 535 20.66 11.01 6.29
C ALA A 535 19.25 10.82 6.87
N ILE A 536 18.33 11.77 6.63
CA ILE A 536 16.92 11.67 7.00
C ILE A 536 16.25 10.46 6.34
N ILE A 537 16.48 10.25 5.05
CA ILE A 537 15.93 9.10 4.31
C ILE A 537 16.44 7.79 4.91
N ARG A 538 17.74 7.68 5.24
CA ARG A 538 18.32 6.48 5.86
C ARG A 538 17.68 6.15 7.21
N VAL A 539 17.60 7.12 8.13
CA VAL A 539 16.96 6.90 9.45
C VAL A 539 15.50 6.47 9.29
N ARG A 540 14.78 7.07 8.36
CA ARG A 540 13.39 6.72 8.10
C ARG A 540 13.24 5.29 7.59
N HIS A 541 14.12 4.84 6.71
CA HIS A 541 14.14 3.43 6.29
C HIS A 541 14.39 2.47 7.45
N SER A 542 15.31 2.80 8.35
CA SER A 542 15.58 1.97 9.53
C SER A 542 14.41 1.96 10.52
N VAL A 543 13.72 3.09 10.74
CA VAL A 543 12.49 3.16 11.55
C VAL A 543 11.38 2.29 10.95
N ASN A 544 11.14 2.38 9.63
CA ASN A 544 10.12 1.57 8.95
C ASN A 544 10.45 0.07 9.03
N GLY A 545 11.73 -0.30 8.89
CA GLY A 545 12.19 -1.68 9.06
C GLY A 545 11.97 -2.20 10.49
N LEU A 546 12.24 -1.36 11.50
CA LEU A 546 12.01 -1.69 12.90
C LEU A 546 10.52 -1.75 13.25
N GLU A 547 9.67 -0.89 12.66
CA GLU A 547 8.21 -0.92 12.83
C GLU A 547 7.63 -2.26 12.38
N ALA A 548 8.07 -2.76 11.21
CA ALA A 548 7.66 -4.07 10.73
C ALA A 548 8.07 -5.19 11.70
N ALA A 549 9.32 -5.17 12.19
CA ALA A 549 9.82 -6.15 13.15
C ALA A 549 9.10 -6.06 14.51
N SER A 550 8.82 -4.87 15.01
CA SER A 550 8.11 -4.64 16.27
C SER A 550 6.66 -5.10 16.20
N SER A 551 5.95 -4.76 15.11
CA SER A 551 4.58 -5.21 14.89
C SER A 551 4.48 -6.74 14.77
N ALA A 552 5.45 -7.36 14.10
CA ALA A 552 5.55 -8.80 14.01
C ALA A 552 5.80 -9.46 15.37
N ALA A 553 6.76 -8.95 16.16
CA ALA A 553 7.11 -9.47 17.47
C ALA A 553 5.93 -9.45 18.46
N LEU A 554 5.03 -8.47 18.37
CA LEU A 554 3.83 -8.41 19.20
C LEU A 554 2.88 -9.59 18.96
N LEU A 555 2.78 -10.07 17.73
CA LEU A 555 1.85 -11.12 17.30
C LEU A 555 2.51 -12.49 17.24
N GLU A 556 3.83 -12.58 17.13
CA GLU A 556 4.55 -13.86 17.05
C GLU A 556 4.45 -14.66 18.35
N PRO A 557 4.24 -16.00 18.27
CA PRO A 557 4.16 -16.86 19.45
C PRO A 557 5.49 -16.94 20.22
N ARG A 558 6.61 -16.84 19.51
CA ARG A 558 7.97 -16.94 20.05
C ARG A 558 8.84 -15.80 19.50
N PRO A 559 8.62 -14.55 19.96
CA PRO A 559 9.40 -13.43 19.50
C PRO A 559 10.82 -13.45 20.06
N THR A 560 11.79 -12.98 19.30
CA THR A 560 13.16 -12.75 19.75
C THR A 560 13.21 -11.49 20.60
N GLY A 561 13.52 -11.65 21.89
CA GLY A 561 13.52 -10.56 22.88
C GLY A 561 12.10 -10.17 23.37
N ASP A 562 12.02 -9.13 24.19
CA ASP A 562 10.76 -8.61 24.71
C ASP A 562 10.07 -7.69 23.67
N PRO A 563 8.88 -8.05 23.17
CA PRO A 563 8.15 -7.23 22.19
C PRO A 563 7.76 -5.84 22.71
N VAL A 564 7.56 -5.69 24.03
CA VAL A 564 7.24 -4.39 24.64
C VAL A 564 8.49 -3.50 24.65
N ALA A 565 9.65 -4.06 25.01
CA ALA A 565 10.91 -3.33 24.96
C ALA A 565 11.24 -2.91 23.51
N LEU A 566 10.99 -3.76 22.52
CA LEU A 566 11.18 -3.43 21.10
C LEU A 566 10.23 -2.29 20.65
N ALA A 567 8.97 -2.31 21.07
CA ALA A 567 8.01 -1.23 20.79
C ALA A 567 8.43 0.09 21.46
N MET A 568 9.10 0.04 22.63
CA MET A 568 9.68 1.23 23.27
C MET A 568 10.85 1.78 22.46
N VAL A 569 11.74 0.92 21.91
CA VAL A 569 12.82 1.35 21.01
C VAL A 569 12.26 2.05 19.78
N LEU A 570 11.24 1.46 19.15
CA LEU A 570 10.55 2.07 18.00
C LEU A 570 9.99 3.46 18.35
N GLY A 571 9.27 3.57 19.48
CA GLY A 571 8.67 4.84 19.92
C GLY A 571 9.72 5.92 20.22
N ALA A 572 10.80 5.55 20.90
CA ALA A 572 11.91 6.45 21.20
C ALA A 572 12.71 6.84 19.93
N GLY A 573 12.98 5.89 19.05
CA GLY A 573 13.65 6.13 17.76
C GLY A 573 12.83 7.05 16.84
N THR A 574 11.51 6.82 16.77
CA THR A 574 10.60 7.70 16.02
C THR A 574 10.60 9.12 16.58
N ARG A 575 10.55 9.28 17.91
CA ARG A 575 10.63 10.59 18.56
C ARG A 575 11.94 11.28 18.24
N MET A 576 13.05 10.58 18.38
CA MET A 576 14.39 11.10 18.06
C MET A 576 14.50 11.55 16.61
N LEU A 577 14.02 10.75 15.67
CA LEU A 577 13.95 11.13 14.26
C LEU A 577 13.15 12.43 14.07
N MET A 578 11.97 12.55 14.70
CA MET A 578 11.11 13.74 14.54
C MET A 578 11.76 15.00 15.13
N ASP A 579 12.44 14.88 16.27
CA ASP A 579 13.14 16.01 16.88
C ASP A 579 14.36 16.43 16.07
N LEU A 580 15.11 15.50 15.48
CA LEU A 580 16.23 15.79 14.58
C LEU A 580 15.74 16.41 13.26
N LEU A 581 14.64 15.93 12.70
CA LEU A 581 13.99 16.51 11.52
C LEU A 581 13.58 17.96 11.76
N ALA A 582 12.90 18.21 12.87
CA ALA A 582 12.48 19.55 13.24
C ALA A 582 13.69 20.49 13.40
N MET A 583 14.78 20.02 13.99
CA MET A 583 16.05 20.76 14.09
C MET A 583 16.62 21.05 12.70
N GLY A 584 16.70 20.04 11.83
CA GLY A 584 17.19 20.18 10.46
C GLY A 584 16.38 21.21 9.66
N TYR A 585 15.05 21.21 9.78
CA TYR A 585 14.20 22.18 9.09
C TYR A 585 14.38 23.61 9.62
N VAL A 586 14.53 23.79 10.93
CA VAL A 586 14.87 25.09 11.51
C VAL A 586 16.23 25.58 11.00
N LEU A 587 17.23 24.72 10.91
CA LEU A 587 18.56 25.05 10.40
C LEU A 587 18.53 25.43 8.91
N LEU A 588 17.82 24.68 8.08
CA LEU A 588 17.68 24.98 6.66
C LEU A 588 16.92 26.30 6.44
N ALA A 589 15.83 26.52 7.20
CA ALA A 589 15.09 27.77 7.14
C ALA A 589 15.94 28.98 7.60
N SER A 590 16.76 28.82 8.63
CA SER A 590 17.61 29.89 9.17
C SER A 590 18.69 30.37 8.18
N ARG A 591 19.06 29.57 7.17
CA ARG A 591 19.96 29.98 6.09
C ARG A 591 19.34 31.00 5.12
N HIS A 592 18.02 31.00 5.02
CA HIS A 592 17.26 31.92 4.17
C HIS A 592 16.75 33.15 4.94
N LEU A 593 17.00 33.21 6.25
CA LEU A 593 16.56 34.26 7.14
C LEU A 593 17.77 35.15 7.49
N SER A 594 17.62 36.45 7.33
CA SER A 594 18.65 37.40 7.79
C SER A 594 18.75 37.31 9.33
N ALA A 595 19.94 37.50 9.87
CA ALA A 595 20.30 37.22 11.27
C ALA A 595 19.45 37.96 12.34
N ALA A 596 18.18 37.67 12.44
CA ALA A 596 17.29 38.12 13.54
C ALA A 596 17.55 37.24 14.78
N GLN A 597 18.37 37.73 15.68
CA GLN A 597 19.12 36.97 16.68
C GLN A 597 18.33 36.45 17.90
N GLY A 598 17.06 36.76 18.11
CA GLY A 598 16.37 36.41 19.35
C GLY A 598 15.48 35.16 19.28
N PRO A 599 14.39 35.13 18.47
CA PRO A 599 13.43 34.02 18.49
C PRO A 599 13.97 32.71 17.91
N GLN A 600 14.88 32.78 16.94
CA GLN A 600 15.55 31.62 16.33
C GLN A 600 16.49 30.90 17.30
N ALA A 601 17.29 31.68 18.05
CA ALA A 601 18.20 31.11 19.04
C ALA A 601 17.43 30.37 20.15
N SER A 602 16.32 30.93 20.62
CA SER A 602 15.47 30.28 21.62
C SER A 602 14.78 29.02 21.12
N ALA A 603 14.31 29.04 19.85
CA ALA A 603 13.71 27.87 19.21
C ALA A 603 14.76 26.73 19.02
N MET A 604 15.97 27.09 18.56
CA MET A 604 17.07 26.14 18.42
C MET A 604 17.47 25.55 19.76
N GLN A 605 17.62 26.39 20.81
CA GLN A 605 17.96 25.92 22.15
C GLN A 605 16.88 24.96 22.71
N ALA A 606 15.60 25.30 22.55
CA ALA A 606 14.50 24.45 22.98
C ALA A 606 14.50 23.11 22.22
N GLN A 607 14.82 23.13 20.93
CA GLN A 607 14.90 21.91 20.11
C GLN A 607 16.14 21.06 20.47
N GLN A 608 17.26 21.67 20.77
CA GLN A 608 18.45 20.95 21.28
C GLN A 608 18.15 20.21 22.59
N ILE A 609 17.38 20.82 23.50
CA ILE A 609 16.97 20.17 24.75
C ILE A 609 16.10 18.94 24.42
N ARG A 610 15.10 19.07 23.54
CA ARG A 610 14.25 17.94 23.12
C ARG A 610 15.05 16.81 22.47
N CYS A 611 15.99 17.12 21.59
CA CYS A 611 16.87 16.12 21.00
C CYS A 611 17.70 15.36 22.06
N ARG A 612 18.19 16.07 23.09
CA ARG A 612 18.92 15.43 24.21
C ARG A 612 18.02 14.51 25.03
N GLU A 613 16.80 14.95 25.36
CA GLU A 613 15.82 14.14 26.07
C GLU A 613 15.45 12.89 25.26
N ALA A 614 15.13 13.05 23.96
CA ALA A 614 14.82 11.94 23.06
C ALA A 614 16.00 10.95 22.94
N ARG A 615 17.25 11.44 22.98
CA ARG A 615 18.45 10.59 22.99
C ARG A 615 18.54 9.75 24.26
N VAL A 616 18.30 10.34 25.42
CA VAL A 616 18.29 9.63 26.70
C VAL A 616 17.20 8.54 26.69
N ASP A 617 16.01 8.87 26.21
CA ASP A 617 14.90 7.91 26.07
C ASP A 617 15.28 6.73 25.16
N LEU A 618 15.93 7.02 24.03
CA LEU A 618 16.38 6.00 23.09
C LEU A 618 17.45 5.09 23.72
N ASP A 619 18.45 5.65 24.38
CA ASP A 619 19.53 4.87 25.04
C ASP A 619 18.97 3.97 26.16
N GLN A 620 17.98 4.44 26.92
CA GLN A 620 17.28 3.62 27.91
C GLN A 620 16.48 2.49 27.29
N ALA A 621 15.75 2.77 26.18
CA ALA A 621 14.99 1.76 25.48
C ALA A 621 15.89 0.69 24.86
N LEU A 622 17.00 1.10 24.23
CA LEU A 622 18.02 0.19 23.68
C LEU A 622 18.61 -0.72 24.76
N SER A 623 18.97 -0.15 25.92
CA SER A 623 19.52 -0.92 27.04
C SER A 623 18.53 -1.98 27.54
N ARG A 624 17.25 -1.63 27.68
CA ARG A 624 16.18 -2.58 28.08
C ARG A 624 16.01 -3.69 27.07
N TYR A 625 15.98 -3.35 25.77
CA TYR A 625 15.82 -4.35 24.72
C TYR A 625 17.00 -5.32 24.66
N ARG A 626 18.24 -4.81 24.67
CA ARG A 626 19.45 -5.64 24.68
C ARG A 626 19.53 -6.56 25.90
N PHE A 627 19.10 -6.09 27.05
CA PHE A 627 18.98 -6.94 28.25
C PHE A 627 17.93 -8.06 28.06
N SER A 628 16.84 -7.81 27.35
CA SER A 628 15.82 -8.83 27.08
C SER A 628 16.29 -9.94 26.12
N ILE A 629 17.25 -9.64 25.24
CA ILE A 629 17.83 -10.64 24.31
C ILE A 629 18.89 -11.50 25.01
N SER A 630 19.61 -10.93 25.97
CA SER A 630 20.68 -11.64 26.69
C SER A 630 20.17 -12.68 27.70
N ARG A 631 18.89 -12.69 27.98
CA ARG A 631 18.18 -13.69 28.78
C ARG A 631 17.54 -14.76 27.93
#